data_555df74e42afed59ee934667c8e2d3e6
#
_entry.id   555df74e42afed59ee934667c8e2d3e6
#
_cell.length_a   1.000
_cell.length_b   1.000
_cell.length_c   1.000
_cell.angle_alpha   90.00
_cell.angle_beta   90.00
_cell.angle_gamma   90.00
#
_symmetry.space_group_name_H-M   'P 1'
#
loop_
_entity.id
_entity.type
_entity.pdbx_description
1 polymer ?
#
loop_
_entity_poly.entity_id
_entity_poly.type
_entity_poly.pdbx_seq_one_letter_code
_entity_poly.pdbx_strand_id
1 'polypeptide(L)'
;MKKKLFIITLSIGLIGLFLYYLAWLFSPGSYAKAERYVVPVSEEVLITIINEVKAEHPEIAPQPVRYSDGKHTHWHSTYFQYQDNRQHIHTWTRKKNKTHTTFAFVGYKGENSMEGWIAANAYFWWWKNAKAKRRFETRILHKIKEKIKVRGL
;
A
#
# COMPACT_ATOMS: atom_id res chain seq x y z
N MET A 1 -43.87 -17.54 -9.34
CA MET A 1 -42.49 -18.01 -8.96
C MET A 1 -41.39 -17.02 -9.30
N LYS A 2 -41.24 -16.51 -10.53
CA LYS A 2 -40.15 -15.60 -10.95
C LYS A 2 -39.99 -14.32 -10.11
N LYS A 3 -41.11 -13.63 -9.73
CA LYS A 3 -41.06 -12.41 -8.88
C LYS A 3 -40.52 -12.68 -7.47
N LYS A 4 -40.90 -13.80 -6.84
CA LYS A 4 -40.39 -14.16 -5.50
C LYS A 4 -38.88 -14.45 -5.54
N LEU A 5 -38.44 -15.21 -6.54
CA LEU A 5 -37.01 -15.50 -6.73
C LEU A 5 -36.22 -14.22 -6.94
N PHE A 6 -36.68 -13.29 -7.78
CA PHE A 6 -36.06 -12.01 -8.02
C PHE A 6 -35.89 -11.19 -6.73
N ILE A 7 -36.97 -11.09 -5.90
CA ILE A 7 -36.95 -10.36 -4.63
C ILE A 7 -35.92 -10.99 -3.68
N ILE A 8 -35.89 -12.33 -3.56
CA ILE A 8 -34.91 -13.03 -2.70
C ILE A 8 -33.49 -12.74 -3.14
N THR A 9 -33.18 -12.85 -4.45
CA THR A 9 -31.83 -12.57 -4.98
C THR A 9 -31.41 -11.13 -4.74
N LEU A 10 -32.32 -10.18 -4.95
CA LEU A 10 -32.06 -8.75 -4.70
C LEU A 10 -31.79 -8.51 -3.21
N SER A 11 -32.56 -9.11 -2.31
CA SER A 11 -32.38 -8.97 -0.87
C SER A 11 -31.03 -9.53 -0.40
N ILE A 12 -30.62 -10.70 -0.90
CA ILE A 12 -29.31 -11.29 -0.60
C ILE A 12 -28.18 -10.35 -1.09
N GLY A 13 -28.32 -9.80 -2.30
CA GLY A 13 -27.35 -8.84 -2.84
C GLY A 13 -27.21 -7.58 -1.98
N LEU A 14 -28.31 -7.01 -1.53
CA LEU A 14 -28.32 -5.83 -0.65
C LEU A 14 -27.72 -6.12 0.72
N ILE A 15 -28.02 -7.27 1.32
CA ILE A 15 -27.42 -7.70 2.59
C ILE A 15 -25.92 -7.89 2.42
N GLY A 16 -25.46 -8.54 1.35
CA GLY A 16 -24.03 -8.70 1.06
C GLY A 16 -23.30 -7.36 0.91
N LEU A 17 -23.89 -6.41 0.19
CA LEU A 17 -23.33 -5.07 0.03
C LEU A 17 -23.29 -4.31 1.37
N PHE A 18 -24.30 -4.43 2.20
CA PHE A 18 -24.34 -3.82 3.53
C PHE A 18 -23.27 -4.40 4.46
N LEU A 19 -23.11 -5.71 4.49
CA LEU A 19 -22.04 -6.37 5.27
C LEU A 19 -20.64 -5.97 4.79
N TYR A 20 -20.44 -5.89 3.47
CA TYR A 20 -19.18 -5.38 2.91
C TYR A 20 -18.92 -3.93 3.32
N TYR A 21 -19.93 -3.07 3.29
CA TYR A 21 -19.83 -1.67 3.75
C TYR A 21 -19.45 -1.58 5.23
N LEU A 22 -20.09 -2.39 6.09
CA LEU A 22 -19.75 -2.45 7.51
C LEU A 22 -18.29 -2.92 7.72
N ALA A 23 -17.86 -3.98 7.04
CA ALA A 23 -16.50 -4.48 7.12
C ALA A 23 -15.48 -3.41 6.69
N TRP A 24 -15.78 -2.65 5.64
CA TRP A 24 -14.93 -1.53 5.19
C TRP A 24 -14.91 -0.37 6.20
N LEU A 25 -16.06 -0.04 6.81
CA LEU A 25 -16.19 1.05 7.78
C LEU A 25 -15.46 0.73 9.09
N PHE A 26 -15.61 -0.48 9.60
CA PHE A 26 -15.06 -0.94 10.87
C PHE A 26 -13.73 -1.69 10.74
N SER A 27 -13.02 -1.52 9.63
CA SER A 27 -11.70 -2.13 9.46
C SER A 27 -10.76 -1.80 10.62
N PRO A 28 -10.36 -2.77 11.47
CA PRO A 28 -9.57 -2.51 12.66
C PRO A 28 -8.08 -2.32 12.33
N GLY A 29 -7.37 -1.55 13.17
CA GLY A 29 -5.92 -1.37 13.13
C GLY A 29 -5.45 -0.01 12.64
N SER A 30 -4.21 0.36 13.00
CA SER A 30 -3.62 1.67 12.72
C SER A 30 -3.51 2.02 11.24
N TYR A 31 -3.42 1.02 10.37
CA TYR A 31 -3.36 1.18 8.91
C TYR A 31 -4.29 0.18 8.21
N ALA A 32 -5.54 0.13 8.65
CA ALA A 32 -6.55 -0.81 8.16
C ALA A 32 -6.76 -0.77 6.64
N LYS A 33 -6.59 0.40 6.04
CA LYS A 33 -6.78 0.65 4.60
C LYS A 33 -5.47 0.60 3.80
N ALA A 34 -4.36 0.09 4.38
CA ALA A 34 -3.13 -0.14 3.64
C ALA A 34 -3.24 -1.35 2.72
N GLU A 35 -2.60 -1.28 1.56
CA GLU A 35 -2.39 -2.44 0.68
C GLU A 35 -1.15 -3.19 1.12
N ARG A 36 -1.24 -4.51 1.31
CA ARG A 36 -0.17 -5.33 1.89
C ARG A 36 0.36 -6.32 0.88
N TYR A 37 1.69 -6.40 0.78
CA TYR A 37 2.43 -7.34 -0.08
C TYR A 37 3.35 -8.18 0.79
N VAL A 38 3.42 -9.48 0.54
CA VAL A 38 4.39 -10.37 1.19
C VAL A 38 5.60 -10.49 0.27
N VAL A 39 6.78 -10.22 0.83
CA VAL A 39 8.06 -10.26 0.13
C VAL A 39 8.91 -11.38 0.74
N PRO A 40 9.55 -12.27 -0.05
CA PRO A 40 10.23 -13.47 0.43
C PRO A 40 11.66 -13.20 0.92
N VAL A 41 11.86 -12.16 1.72
CA VAL A 41 13.15 -11.82 2.37
C VAL A 41 12.91 -11.35 3.80
N SER A 42 13.95 -11.37 4.64
CA SER A 42 13.88 -10.81 6.00
C SER A 42 13.66 -9.30 5.99
N GLU A 43 13.20 -8.73 7.09
CA GLU A 43 12.91 -7.29 7.17
C GLU A 43 14.16 -6.45 6.98
N GLU A 44 15.28 -6.84 7.57
CA GLU A 44 16.56 -6.17 7.47
C GLU A 44 17.07 -6.14 6.01
N VAL A 45 16.96 -7.28 5.32
CA VAL A 45 17.31 -7.40 3.90
C VAL A 45 16.40 -6.52 3.04
N LEU A 46 15.10 -6.50 3.32
CA LEU A 46 14.16 -5.66 2.57
C LEU A 46 14.46 -4.16 2.76
N ILE A 47 14.76 -3.72 3.97
CA ILE A 47 15.13 -2.32 4.25
C ILE A 47 16.40 -1.93 3.48
N THR A 48 17.41 -2.80 3.47
CA THR A 48 18.64 -2.59 2.69
C THR A 48 18.32 -2.45 1.20
N ILE A 49 17.51 -3.36 0.64
CA ILE A 49 17.10 -3.32 -0.77
C ILE A 49 16.31 -2.04 -1.08
N ILE A 50 15.42 -1.59 -0.20
CA ILE A 50 14.67 -0.34 -0.36
C ILE A 50 15.63 0.85 -0.46
N ASN A 51 16.64 0.91 0.41
CA ASN A 51 17.62 2.00 0.41
C ASN A 51 18.46 2.00 -0.88
N GLU A 52 18.85 0.84 -1.39
CA GLU A 52 19.56 0.73 -2.66
C GLU A 52 18.69 1.15 -3.85
N VAL A 53 17.43 0.67 -3.89
CA VAL A 53 16.46 1.09 -4.92
C VAL A 53 16.26 2.60 -4.91
N LYS A 54 16.21 3.23 -3.72
CA LYS A 54 16.15 4.70 -3.61
C LYS A 54 17.41 5.38 -4.15
N ALA A 55 18.58 4.82 -3.87
CA ALA A 55 19.85 5.38 -4.35
C ALA A 55 20.01 5.27 -5.87
N GLU A 56 19.55 4.16 -6.45
CA GLU A 56 19.60 3.89 -7.89
C GLU A 56 18.50 4.62 -8.69
N HIS A 57 17.42 5.05 -8.03
CA HIS A 57 16.22 5.59 -8.65
C HIS A 57 15.81 6.93 -8.03
N PRO A 58 16.55 8.02 -8.30
CA PRO A 58 16.24 9.34 -7.74
C PRO A 58 14.87 9.87 -8.15
N GLU A 59 14.28 9.35 -9.23
CA GLU A 59 12.92 9.71 -9.67
C GLU A 59 11.80 9.27 -8.70
N ILE A 60 12.11 8.36 -7.76
CA ILE A 60 11.18 7.92 -6.69
C ILE A 60 11.69 8.22 -5.28
N ALA A 61 12.88 8.81 -5.15
CA ALA A 61 13.51 9.14 -3.87
C ALA A 61 14.21 10.50 -3.94
N PRO A 62 13.47 11.58 -4.06
CA PRO A 62 14.02 12.91 -4.20
C PRO A 62 14.74 13.38 -2.95
N GLN A 63 15.69 14.29 -3.16
CA GLN A 63 16.38 15.04 -2.11
C GLN A 63 15.96 16.51 -2.18
N PRO A 64 15.77 17.22 -1.07
CA PRO A 64 15.77 16.74 0.31
C PRO A 64 14.48 15.98 0.67
N VAL A 65 14.57 15.02 1.59
CA VAL A 65 13.42 14.22 2.04
C VAL A 65 12.60 15.02 3.05
N ARG A 66 11.32 15.24 2.75
CA ARG A 66 10.40 15.92 3.68
C ARG A 66 10.00 15.04 4.88
N TYR A 67 10.00 13.73 4.68
CA TYR A 67 9.68 12.73 5.68
C TYR A 67 10.85 11.79 5.85
N SER A 68 11.28 11.55 7.10
CA SER A 68 12.38 10.64 7.40
C SER A 68 11.91 9.21 7.56
N ASP A 69 12.66 8.28 6.98
CA ASP A 69 12.49 6.86 7.28
C ASP A 69 12.85 6.58 8.74
N GLY A 70 12.20 5.60 9.36
CA GLY A 70 12.50 5.26 10.73
C GLY A 70 11.72 4.10 11.31
N LYS A 71 12.30 3.51 12.36
CA LYS A 71 11.68 2.43 13.11
C LYS A 71 10.65 3.00 14.09
N HIS A 72 9.44 2.47 14.02
CA HIS A 72 8.41 2.61 15.04
C HIS A 72 8.30 1.31 15.86
N THR A 73 7.52 1.30 16.92
CA THR A 73 7.38 0.16 17.84
C THR A 73 7.13 -1.18 17.14
N HIS A 74 6.35 -1.17 16.03
CA HIS A 74 5.88 -2.40 15.38
C HIS A 74 6.21 -2.51 13.90
N TRP A 75 6.75 -1.46 13.28
CA TRP A 75 7.09 -1.41 11.85
C TRP A 75 8.18 -0.38 11.58
N HIS A 76 8.81 -0.51 10.41
CA HIS A 76 9.72 0.50 9.89
C HIS A 76 9.02 1.28 8.78
N SER A 77 8.81 2.58 8.99
CA SER A 77 8.23 3.47 7.99
C SER A 77 9.24 3.88 6.96
N THR A 78 8.83 3.90 5.70
CA THR A 78 9.65 4.35 4.57
C THR A 78 8.82 5.26 3.67
N TYR A 79 9.42 6.34 3.20
CA TYR A 79 8.77 7.31 2.34
C TYR A 79 9.44 7.38 0.98
N PHE A 80 8.62 7.47 -0.07
CA PHE A 80 9.03 7.73 -1.44
C PHE A 80 8.35 8.99 -1.93
N GLN A 81 8.84 9.55 -3.04
CA GLN A 81 8.17 10.65 -3.71
C GLN A 81 8.32 10.49 -5.22
N TYR A 82 7.22 10.59 -5.96
CA TYR A 82 7.28 10.66 -7.41
C TYR A 82 7.65 12.06 -7.85
N GLN A 83 8.74 12.21 -8.62
CA GLN A 83 9.17 13.52 -9.09
C GLN A 83 8.20 14.19 -10.06
N ASP A 84 7.54 13.39 -10.93
CA ASP A 84 6.66 13.88 -11.99
C ASP A 84 5.44 14.67 -11.49
N ASN A 85 4.95 14.38 -10.30
CA ASN A 85 3.80 15.06 -9.69
C ASN A 85 4.01 15.40 -8.21
N ARG A 86 5.23 15.28 -7.72
CA ARG A 86 5.63 15.57 -6.33
C ARG A 86 4.74 14.90 -5.28
N GLN A 87 4.24 13.70 -5.60
CA GLN A 87 3.38 12.94 -4.72
C GLN A 87 4.21 12.12 -3.74
N HIS A 88 4.03 12.36 -2.45
CA HIS A 88 4.62 11.57 -1.39
C HIS A 88 3.88 10.26 -1.21
N ILE A 89 4.63 9.19 -0.98
CA ILE A 89 4.14 7.82 -0.78
C ILE A 89 4.62 7.35 0.58
N HIS A 90 3.69 6.93 1.44
CA HIS A 90 3.99 6.33 2.73
C HIS A 90 3.89 4.81 2.64
N THR A 91 4.93 4.14 3.09
CA THR A 91 5.01 2.67 3.18
C THR A 91 5.50 2.26 4.56
N TRP A 92 5.31 1.00 4.92
CA TRP A 92 5.99 0.40 6.05
C TRP A 92 6.36 -1.05 5.78
N THR A 93 7.40 -1.54 6.49
CA THR A 93 7.77 -2.95 6.55
C THR A 93 7.49 -3.49 7.94
N ARG A 94 7.17 -4.78 8.02
CA ARG A 94 7.02 -5.53 9.26
C ARG A 94 7.39 -6.97 9.04
N LYS A 95 8.25 -7.50 9.88
CA LYS A 95 8.60 -8.93 9.90
C LYS A 95 7.35 -9.79 10.00
N LYS A 96 7.17 -10.71 9.06
CA LYS A 96 6.12 -11.72 9.07
C LYS A 96 6.61 -13.01 9.71
N ASN A 97 7.81 -13.45 9.31
CA ASN A 97 8.57 -14.57 9.88
C ASN A 97 10.07 -14.38 9.59
N LYS A 98 10.90 -15.41 9.75
CA LYS A 98 12.35 -15.34 9.51
C LYS A 98 12.73 -15.02 8.06
N THR A 99 11.92 -15.44 7.09
CA THR A 99 12.21 -15.39 5.65
C THR A 99 11.26 -14.51 4.86
N HIS A 100 10.20 -13.97 5.48
CA HIS A 100 9.19 -13.17 4.81
C HIS A 100 8.88 -11.89 5.58
N THR A 101 8.69 -10.82 4.83
CA THR A 101 8.32 -9.51 5.36
C THR A 101 7.04 -9.02 4.69
N THR A 102 6.18 -8.38 5.48
CA THR A 102 5.06 -7.61 4.95
C THR A 102 5.56 -6.22 4.59
N PHE A 103 5.42 -5.85 3.32
CA PHE A 103 5.63 -4.51 2.81
C PHE A 103 4.28 -3.90 2.48
N ALA A 104 3.98 -2.72 3.00
CA ALA A 104 2.66 -2.13 2.84
C ALA A 104 2.71 -0.74 2.21
N PHE A 105 1.85 -0.52 1.24
CA PHE A 105 1.50 0.80 0.74
C PHE A 105 0.38 1.36 1.60
N VAL A 106 0.71 2.36 2.44
CA VAL A 106 -0.23 2.98 3.38
C VAL A 106 -1.12 3.99 2.69
N GLY A 107 -0.51 4.88 1.91
CA GLY A 107 -1.22 5.93 1.22
C GLY A 107 -0.28 6.93 0.55
N TYR A 108 -0.88 7.99 0.07
CA TYR A 108 -0.19 9.03 -0.68
C TYR A 108 -0.73 10.42 -0.33
N LYS A 109 0.11 11.44 -0.57
CA LYS A 109 -0.23 12.85 -0.38
C LYS A 109 0.44 13.69 -1.47
N GLY A 110 -0.32 14.61 -2.11
CA GLY A 110 0.26 15.63 -3.00
C GLY A 110 1.08 16.65 -2.21
N GLU A 111 2.13 17.22 -2.81
CA GLU A 111 3.01 18.18 -2.12
C GLU A 111 2.24 19.41 -1.59
N ASN A 112 1.35 19.95 -2.38
CA ASN A 112 0.55 21.15 -2.07
C ASN A 112 -0.87 20.83 -1.62
N SER A 113 -1.16 19.56 -1.33
CA SER A 113 -2.51 19.17 -0.90
C SER A 113 -2.76 19.65 0.52
N MET A 114 -3.77 20.51 0.70
CA MET A 114 -4.35 20.82 2.02
C MET A 114 -5.03 19.59 2.60
N GLU A 115 -5.38 18.61 1.76
CA GLU A 115 -5.88 17.31 2.17
C GLU A 115 -4.77 16.51 2.87
N GLY A 116 -5.15 15.74 3.87
CA GLY A 116 -4.26 14.83 4.58
C GLY A 116 -3.77 13.68 3.69
N TRP A 117 -3.23 12.64 4.31
CA TRP A 117 -2.86 11.41 3.63
C TRP A 117 -4.11 10.67 3.13
N ILE A 118 -4.12 10.29 1.85
CA ILE A 118 -5.14 9.46 1.24
C ILE A 118 -4.67 8.02 1.33
N ALA A 119 -5.40 7.16 2.05
CA ALA A 119 -5.04 5.75 2.21
C ALA A 119 -5.09 4.99 0.88
N ALA A 120 -4.29 3.93 0.74
CA ALA A 120 -4.24 3.10 -0.47
C ALA A 120 -5.61 2.53 -0.88
N ASN A 121 -6.45 2.20 0.10
CA ASN A 121 -7.83 1.73 -0.06
C ASN A 121 -8.83 2.73 0.57
N ALA A 122 -8.64 4.04 0.33
CA ALA A 122 -9.49 5.09 0.89
C ALA A 122 -10.95 5.01 0.41
N TYR A 123 -11.17 4.62 -0.83
CA TYR A 123 -12.48 4.61 -1.45
C TYR A 123 -13.17 3.26 -1.28
N PHE A 124 -14.46 3.30 -0.95
CA PHE A 124 -15.30 2.11 -0.86
C PHE A 124 -15.30 1.29 -2.16
N TRP A 125 -15.38 1.97 -3.32
CA TRP A 125 -15.32 1.33 -4.62
C TRP A 125 -13.89 0.98 -4.98
N TRP A 126 -13.56 -0.31 -4.98
CA TRP A 126 -12.18 -0.83 -5.20
C TRP A 126 -11.50 -0.33 -6.47
N TRP A 127 -12.23 -0.07 -7.56
CA TRP A 127 -11.66 0.42 -8.81
C TRP A 127 -11.11 1.85 -8.69
N LYS A 128 -11.65 2.68 -7.79
CA LYS A 128 -11.11 4.01 -7.53
C LYS A 128 -9.71 3.96 -6.91
N ASN A 129 -9.42 2.90 -6.15
CA ASN A 129 -8.11 2.68 -5.53
C ASN A 129 -7.09 2.08 -6.52
N ALA A 130 -7.56 1.43 -7.59
CA ALA A 130 -6.71 0.65 -8.51
C ALA A 130 -5.61 1.49 -9.18
N LYS A 131 -5.89 2.75 -9.54
CA LYS A 131 -4.90 3.63 -10.20
C LYS A 131 -3.69 3.88 -9.31
N ALA A 132 -3.91 4.24 -8.04
CA ALA A 132 -2.82 4.50 -7.08
C ALA A 132 -2.02 3.22 -6.78
N LYS A 133 -2.70 2.09 -6.60
CA LYS A 133 -2.06 0.79 -6.35
C LYS A 133 -1.20 0.33 -7.53
N ARG A 134 -1.73 0.35 -8.76
CA ARG A 134 -0.96 -0.01 -9.97
C ARG A 134 0.28 0.87 -10.13
N ARG A 135 0.15 2.18 -9.87
CA ARG A 135 1.29 3.09 -9.94
C ARG A 135 2.37 2.74 -8.92
N PHE A 136 1.98 2.42 -7.69
CA PHE A 136 2.88 1.95 -6.65
C PHE A 136 3.54 0.62 -7.04
N GLU A 137 2.77 -0.34 -7.50
CA GLU A 137 3.26 -1.66 -7.92
C GLU A 137 4.29 -1.54 -9.04
N THR A 138 4.01 -0.73 -10.06
CA THR A 138 4.90 -0.56 -11.23
C THR A 138 6.15 0.22 -10.89
N ARG A 139 6.05 1.31 -10.12
CA ARG A 139 7.17 2.23 -9.92
C ARG A 139 8.05 1.89 -8.73
N ILE A 140 7.52 1.25 -7.71
CA ILE A 140 8.26 0.96 -6.47
C ILE A 140 8.36 -0.56 -6.25
N LEU A 141 7.24 -1.27 -6.11
CA LEU A 141 7.25 -2.68 -5.76
C LEU A 141 7.97 -3.54 -6.79
N HIS A 142 7.78 -3.25 -8.07
CA HIS A 142 8.44 -3.98 -9.16
C HIS A 142 9.97 -3.84 -9.08
N LYS A 143 10.50 -2.63 -8.89
CA LYS A 143 11.94 -2.38 -8.72
C LYS A 143 12.53 -3.14 -7.53
N ILE A 144 11.82 -3.16 -6.40
CA ILE A 144 12.23 -3.93 -5.22
C ILE A 144 12.26 -5.43 -5.54
N LYS A 145 11.22 -5.97 -6.20
CA LYS A 145 11.17 -7.40 -6.57
C LYS A 145 12.25 -7.78 -7.57
N GLU A 146 12.53 -6.94 -8.55
CA GLU A 146 13.64 -7.16 -9.50
C GLU A 146 14.98 -7.19 -8.78
N LYS A 147 15.23 -6.28 -7.85
CA LYS A 147 16.47 -6.25 -7.07
C LYS A 147 16.64 -7.52 -6.21
N ILE A 148 15.56 -8.01 -5.60
CA ILE A 148 15.55 -9.30 -4.88
C ILE A 148 15.93 -10.44 -5.82
N LYS A 149 15.31 -10.50 -7.00
CA LYS A 149 15.59 -11.54 -8.01
C LYS A 149 17.04 -11.51 -8.49
N VAL A 150 17.59 -10.32 -8.76
CA VAL A 150 18.99 -10.16 -9.19
C VAL A 150 19.97 -10.65 -8.13
N ARG A 151 19.64 -10.53 -6.85
CA ARG A 151 20.46 -11.05 -5.73
C ARG A 151 20.31 -12.54 -5.49
N GLY A 152 19.44 -13.23 -6.22
CA GLY A 152 19.19 -14.67 -6.02
C GLY A 152 18.48 -15.01 -4.71
N LEU A 153 17.70 -14.06 -4.17
CA LEU A 153 16.96 -14.17 -2.90
C LEU A 153 15.49 -14.55 -3.13
#